data_063a9ceeb7fa14fe1553b6f433ceb02b
#
_entry.id   063a9ceeb7fa14fe1553b6f433ceb02b
#
_cell.length_a   1.000
_cell.length_b   1.000
_cell.length_c   1.000
_cell.angle_alpha   90.00
_cell.angle_beta   90.00
_cell.angle_gamma   90.00
#
_symmetry.space_group_name_H-M   'P 1'
#
loop_
_entity.id
_entity.type
_entity.pdbx_description
1 polymer ?
#
loop_
_entity_poly.entity_id
_entity_poly.type
_entity_poly.pdbx_seq_one_letter_code
_entity_poly.pdbx_strand_id
1 'polypeptide(L)'
;MKTSTRCVYLGTGVDPYGAIVPPIYQTATFKQPSALDFGEYDYTRSGNPTRTLLEQQLASLEDGKHACAFASGLAAITALTRLVRSGDEIIAGDDLYGGTVRLLERISGTQHITVHYTDTTDLAAVERALSARTRLILIETPTNPLFHISDIRQLSQLARNAGALLAVDNSMLSPVFQQPLTLGADIVVHSATKFLCGHSDVTAGALITNSSAVYDAVAFHQNAEGSGLSPFESWLLLRGLKTLALRVERQNLSALKIARFLESHPSVSNVYYPGLEHHPGHIVHRGQAEGDGAVVSFTTGNADLSAAIAESTRLFQIAVSFGSVGSTISLPCRMSHASIPASLKDRLAPPADLVRISVGIEDADDLVEDLTQAFQSSLDQTQELRVLELTA
;
A
#
# COMPACT_ATOMS: atom_id res chain seq x y z
N MET A 1 13.68 -3.50 -20.32
CA MET A 1 14.45 -4.05 -19.15
C MET A 1 13.48 -4.71 -18.18
N LYS A 2 13.86 -5.80 -17.51
CA LYS A 2 13.07 -6.43 -16.45
C LYS A 2 12.99 -5.54 -15.21
N THR A 3 11.96 -5.70 -14.39
CA THR A 3 11.70 -4.85 -13.21
C THR A 3 12.87 -4.81 -12.23
N SER A 4 13.52 -5.95 -11.95
CA SER A 4 14.70 -6.00 -11.08
C SER A 4 15.87 -5.15 -11.59
N THR A 5 16.10 -5.12 -12.90
CA THR A 5 17.09 -4.21 -13.51
C THR A 5 16.65 -2.76 -13.41
N ARG A 6 15.36 -2.47 -13.64
CA ARG A 6 14.80 -1.12 -13.49
C ARG A 6 14.92 -0.61 -12.05
N CYS A 7 14.83 -1.45 -11.02
CA CYS A 7 15.07 -1.04 -9.63
C CYS A 7 16.46 -0.43 -9.41
N VAL A 8 17.47 -0.89 -10.11
CA VAL A 8 18.88 -0.47 -9.92
C VAL A 8 19.30 0.61 -10.90
N TYR A 9 18.80 0.57 -12.13
CA TYR A 9 19.21 1.43 -13.22
C TYR A 9 18.42 2.73 -13.25
N LEU A 10 19.09 3.85 -12.99
CA LEU A 10 18.50 5.20 -12.97
C LEU A 10 18.66 5.97 -14.29
N GLY A 11 19.13 5.32 -15.37
CA GLY A 11 19.46 6.00 -16.62
C GLY A 11 20.90 6.51 -16.66
N THR A 12 21.23 7.28 -17.71
CA THR A 12 22.55 7.92 -17.92
C THR A 12 22.41 9.42 -17.75
N GLY A 13 23.49 10.08 -17.30
CA GLY A 13 23.52 11.55 -17.21
C GLY A 13 22.76 12.14 -16.01
N VAL A 14 22.53 11.34 -14.97
CA VAL A 14 21.84 11.78 -13.75
C VAL A 14 22.65 12.76 -12.88
N ASP A 15 23.94 12.92 -13.16
CA ASP A 15 24.83 13.84 -12.47
C ASP A 15 25.86 14.44 -13.45
N PRO A 16 26.09 15.77 -13.42
CA PRO A 16 27.03 16.43 -14.33
C PRO A 16 28.51 16.04 -14.08
N TYR A 17 28.84 15.50 -12.93
CA TYR A 17 30.18 15.06 -12.55
C TYR A 17 30.39 13.56 -12.70
N GLY A 18 29.36 12.81 -13.13
CA GLY A 18 29.42 11.36 -13.31
C GLY A 18 29.37 10.56 -12.01
N ALA A 19 28.80 11.10 -10.94
CA ALA A 19 28.60 10.37 -9.71
C ALA A 19 27.66 9.17 -9.94
N ILE A 20 28.05 7.98 -9.44
CA ILE A 20 27.26 6.75 -9.55
C ILE A 20 25.97 6.84 -8.71
N VAL A 21 26.03 7.53 -7.59
CA VAL A 21 24.87 7.81 -6.74
C VAL A 21 24.47 9.27 -6.98
N PRO A 22 23.20 9.55 -7.33
CA PRO A 22 22.77 10.92 -7.57
C PRO A 22 22.92 11.77 -6.29
N PRO A 23 23.32 13.04 -6.41
CA PRO A 23 23.45 13.94 -5.28
C PRO A 23 22.08 14.32 -4.71
N ILE A 24 22.08 14.79 -3.45
CA ILE A 24 20.90 15.38 -2.82
C ILE A 24 20.94 16.89 -3.06
N TYR A 25 19.98 17.41 -3.83
CA TYR A 25 19.81 18.85 -4.02
C TYR A 25 18.99 19.44 -2.87
N GLN A 26 19.61 19.58 -1.70
CA GLN A 26 18.99 20.10 -0.47
C GLN A 26 18.98 21.62 -0.49
N THR A 27 18.08 22.19 -1.28
CA THR A 27 17.89 23.65 -1.41
C THR A 27 16.40 23.98 -1.55
N ALA A 28 15.99 25.14 -1.12
CA ALA A 28 14.63 25.66 -1.34
C ALA A 28 14.51 26.38 -2.68
N THR A 29 15.56 27.08 -3.12
CA THR A 29 15.54 27.95 -4.30
C THR A 29 16.73 27.69 -5.21
N PHE A 30 16.55 27.93 -6.50
CA PHE A 30 17.60 27.82 -7.52
C PHE A 30 17.88 29.19 -8.13
N LYS A 31 19.17 29.53 -8.35
CA LYS A 31 19.56 30.75 -9.04
C LYS A 31 19.09 30.69 -10.48
N GLN A 32 18.42 31.74 -10.93
CA GLN A 32 17.95 31.85 -12.31
C GLN A 32 19.01 32.51 -13.20
N PRO A 33 19.08 32.13 -14.49
CA PRO A 33 19.99 32.76 -15.45
C PRO A 33 19.68 34.26 -15.65
N SER A 34 18.41 34.65 -15.64
CA SER A 34 17.98 36.05 -15.71
C SER A 34 16.63 36.25 -15.00
N ALA A 35 16.18 37.51 -14.87
CA ALA A 35 14.86 37.83 -14.31
C ALA A 35 13.70 37.53 -15.29
N LEU A 36 13.99 37.32 -16.57
CA LEU A 36 13.01 37.09 -17.63
C LEU A 36 13.07 35.68 -18.21
N ASP A 37 14.12 34.91 -17.88
CA ASP A 37 14.36 33.56 -18.42
C ASP A 37 14.69 32.61 -17.28
N PHE A 38 13.85 31.61 -17.09
CA PHE A 38 13.94 30.68 -15.97
C PHE A 38 14.61 29.37 -16.41
N GLY A 39 15.43 28.82 -15.51
CA GLY A 39 15.98 27.47 -15.67
C GLY A 39 14.91 26.40 -15.42
N GLU A 40 15.32 25.13 -15.54
CA GLU A 40 14.44 23.98 -15.31
C GLU A 40 13.83 23.94 -13.89
N TYR A 41 14.59 24.41 -12.90
CA TYR A 41 14.16 24.48 -11.50
C TYR A 41 14.26 25.91 -10.97
N ASP A 42 13.27 26.34 -10.23
CA ASP A 42 13.20 27.64 -9.54
C ASP A 42 13.05 27.48 -8.03
N TYR A 43 12.12 26.64 -7.62
CA TYR A 43 11.73 26.45 -6.24
C TYR A 43 11.38 24.97 -5.96
N THR A 44 11.92 24.40 -4.88
CA THR A 44 11.83 22.95 -4.57
C THR A 44 10.40 22.44 -4.42
N ARG A 45 9.44 23.26 -3.99
CA ARG A 45 8.04 22.85 -3.96
C ARG A 45 7.51 22.54 -5.37
N SER A 46 7.88 23.35 -6.36
CA SER A 46 7.47 23.17 -7.77
C SER A 46 8.25 22.05 -8.45
N GLY A 47 9.56 21.97 -8.21
CA GLY A 47 10.44 20.95 -8.81
C GLY A 47 11.78 20.88 -8.10
N ASN A 48 12.37 19.67 -8.02
CA ASN A 48 13.70 19.46 -7.45
C ASN A 48 14.38 18.29 -8.16
N PRO A 49 15.66 18.39 -8.58
CA PRO A 49 16.34 17.34 -9.35
C PRO A 49 16.30 15.96 -8.67
N THR A 50 16.45 15.89 -7.35
CA THR A 50 16.41 14.62 -6.60
C THR A 50 15.02 14.01 -6.61
N ARG A 51 13.95 14.82 -6.41
CA ARG A 51 12.57 14.35 -6.50
C ARG A 51 12.19 13.96 -7.93
N THR A 52 12.57 14.74 -8.92
CA THR A 52 12.33 14.42 -10.34
C THR A 52 12.91 13.06 -10.71
N LEU A 53 14.14 12.77 -10.27
CA LEU A 53 14.76 11.48 -10.52
C LEU A 53 14.01 10.32 -9.85
N LEU A 54 13.49 10.52 -8.63
CA LEU A 54 12.63 9.54 -7.96
C LEU A 54 11.33 9.33 -8.75
N GLU A 55 10.67 10.40 -9.18
CA GLU A 55 9.42 10.34 -9.94
C GLU A 55 9.61 9.60 -11.27
N GLN A 56 10.70 9.85 -11.98
CA GLN A 56 11.08 9.10 -13.19
C GLN A 56 11.28 7.61 -12.89
N GLN A 57 11.93 7.28 -11.78
CA GLN A 57 12.16 5.90 -11.37
C GLN A 57 10.85 5.18 -11.02
N LEU A 58 9.96 5.84 -10.27
CA LEU A 58 8.64 5.30 -9.92
C LEU A 58 7.77 5.06 -11.16
N ALA A 59 7.76 6.02 -12.10
CA ALA A 59 7.08 5.86 -13.38
C ALA A 59 7.62 4.65 -14.16
N SER A 60 8.95 4.52 -14.27
CA SER A 60 9.59 3.39 -14.94
C SER A 60 9.24 2.04 -14.32
N LEU A 61 9.15 1.94 -12.99
CA LEU A 61 8.85 0.70 -12.30
C LEU A 61 7.41 0.23 -12.54
N GLU A 62 6.45 1.13 -12.55
CA GLU A 62 5.03 0.84 -12.81
C GLU A 62 4.67 0.78 -14.30
N ASP A 63 5.65 0.87 -15.21
CA ASP A 63 5.43 0.95 -16.66
C ASP A 63 4.56 2.15 -17.05
N GLY A 64 4.69 3.23 -16.27
CA GLY A 64 4.01 4.51 -16.44
C GLY A 64 4.87 5.57 -17.13
N LYS A 65 4.22 6.63 -17.61
CA LYS A 65 4.88 7.79 -18.25
C LYS A 65 5.20 8.89 -17.26
N HIS A 66 4.36 9.07 -16.25
CA HIS A 66 4.42 10.18 -15.30
C HIS A 66 4.25 9.67 -13.88
N ALA A 67 4.93 10.30 -12.93
CA ALA A 67 4.72 10.08 -11.51
C ALA A 67 4.84 11.39 -10.74
N CYS A 68 4.16 11.48 -9.59
CA CYS A 68 4.30 12.50 -8.58
C CYS A 68 4.61 11.85 -7.23
N ALA A 69 5.63 12.33 -6.52
CA ALA A 69 6.03 11.85 -5.21
C ALA A 69 5.55 12.81 -4.09
N PHE A 70 4.90 12.25 -3.07
CA PHE A 70 4.22 12.97 -2.00
C PHE A 70 4.81 12.64 -0.63
N ALA A 71 4.60 13.54 0.34
CA ALA A 71 5.04 13.39 1.72
C ALA A 71 4.39 12.20 2.47
N SER A 72 3.34 11.60 1.93
CA SER A 72 2.72 10.36 2.47
C SER A 72 1.78 9.73 1.45
N GLY A 73 1.41 8.45 1.65
CA GLY A 73 0.38 7.79 0.86
C GLY A 73 -0.97 8.51 0.93
N LEU A 74 -1.35 9.03 2.10
CA LEU A 74 -2.59 9.82 2.23
C LEU A 74 -2.51 11.17 1.51
N ALA A 75 -1.35 11.80 1.41
CA ALA A 75 -1.18 13.01 0.60
C ALA A 75 -1.38 12.69 -0.90
N ALA A 76 -0.90 11.53 -1.37
CA ALA A 76 -1.15 11.03 -2.72
C ALA A 76 -2.65 10.79 -2.95
N ILE A 77 -3.34 10.07 -2.03
CA ILE A 77 -4.79 9.84 -2.14
C ILE A 77 -5.57 11.16 -2.08
N THR A 78 -5.13 12.13 -1.27
CA THR A 78 -5.75 13.47 -1.24
C THR A 78 -5.66 14.14 -2.61
N ALA A 79 -4.50 14.13 -3.25
CA ALA A 79 -4.33 14.69 -4.60
C ALA A 79 -5.18 13.94 -5.64
N LEU A 80 -5.32 12.60 -5.51
CA LEU A 80 -6.22 11.81 -6.34
C LEU A 80 -7.67 12.29 -6.21
N THR A 81 -8.16 12.56 -5.01
CA THR A 81 -9.54 13.01 -4.80
C THR A 81 -9.83 14.39 -5.38
N ARG A 82 -8.79 15.19 -5.68
CA ARG A 82 -8.95 16.49 -6.36
C ARG A 82 -9.34 16.37 -7.84
N LEU A 83 -9.24 15.18 -8.41
CA LEU A 83 -9.75 14.91 -9.76
C LEU A 83 -11.29 14.80 -9.79
N VAL A 84 -11.93 14.70 -8.62
CA VAL A 84 -13.37 14.57 -8.42
C VAL A 84 -13.96 15.91 -7.97
N ARG A 85 -15.06 16.31 -8.57
CA ARG A 85 -15.71 17.62 -8.29
C ARG A 85 -16.92 17.47 -7.37
N SER A 86 -17.35 18.59 -6.80
CA SER A 86 -18.62 18.61 -6.05
C SER A 86 -19.78 18.12 -6.89
N GLY A 87 -20.57 17.20 -6.34
CA GLY A 87 -21.68 16.52 -7.00
C GLY A 87 -21.32 15.23 -7.75
N ASP A 88 -20.02 14.95 -7.91
CA ASP A 88 -19.55 13.66 -8.45
C ASP A 88 -19.57 12.55 -7.39
N GLU A 89 -19.33 11.33 -7.84
CA GLU A 89 -19.36 10.13 -7.02
C GLU A 89 -18.03 9.35 -7.13
N ILE A 90 -17.63 8.75 -6.01
CA ILE A 90 -16.52 7.82 -5.89
C ILE A 90 -17.08 6.45 -5.51
N ILE A 91 -16.70 5.40 -6.23
CA ILE A 91 -16.82 4.02 -5.76
C ILE A 91 -15.49 3.66 -5.10
N ALA A 92 -15.55 3.24 -3.85
CA ALA A 92 -14.38 2.82 -3.07
C ALA A 92 -14.57 1.37 -2.60
N GLY A 93 -13.50 0.58 -2.59
CA GLY A 93 -13.54 -0.74 -1.96
C GLY A 93 -14.00 -0.67 -0.51
N ASP A 94 -14.65 -1.69 -0.02
CA ASP A 94 -15.16 -1.76 1.36
C ASP A 94 -14.11 -2.29 2.36
N ASP A 95 -13.01 -2.83 1.88
CA ASP A 95 -11.82 -3.18 2.69
C ASP A 95 -10.63 -2.32 2.24
N LEU A 96 -10.58 -1.08 2.71
CA LEU A 96 -9.52 -0.11 2.47
C LEU A 96 -8.81 0.26 3.76
N TYR A 97 -7.58 0.72 3.64
CA TYR A 97 -6.86 1.29 4.77
C TYR A 97 -7.71 2.31 5.54
N GLY A 98 -7.81 2.17 6.87
CA GLY A 98 -8.68 3.01 7.70
C GLY A 98 -8.43 4.52 7.59
N GLY A 99 -7.20 4.93 7.24
CA GLY A 99 -6.87 6.32 6.94
C GLY A 99 -7.52 6.82 5.66
N THR A 100 -7.63 5.96 4.64
CA THR A 100 -8.32 6.27 3.37
C THR A 100 -9.82 6.45 3.61
N VAL A 101 -10.44 5.53 4.37
CA VAL A 101 -11.86 5.66 4.74
C VAL A 101 -12.11 6.98 5.48
N ARG A 102 -11.30 7.31 6.48
CA ARG A 102 -11.42 8.57 7.22
C ARG A 102 -11.30 9.81 6.33
N LEU A 103 -10.40 9.78 5.34
CA LEU A 103 -10.23 10.87 4.36
C LEU A 103 -11.46 11.00 3.46
N LEU A 104 -11.95 9.89 2.92
CA LEU A 104 -13.12 9.86 2.03
C LEU A 104 -14.37 10.36 2.74
N GLU A 105 -14.62 9.94 3.98
CA GLU A 105 -15.73 10.44 4.81
C GLU A 105 -15.61 11.96 5.04
N ARG A 106 -14.40 12.46 5.30
CA ARG A 106 -14.19 13.89 5.46
C ARG A 106 -14.51 14.67 4.20
N ILE A 107 -14.07 14.15 3.04
CA ILE A 107 -14.31 14.77 1.73
C ILE A 107 -15.81 14.73 1.39
N SER A 108 -16.47 13.59 1.62
CA SER A 108 -17.91 13.45 1.42
C SER A 108 -18.69 14.52 2.19
N GLY A 109 -18.37 14.70 3.48
CA GLY A 109 -19.06 15.67 4.33
C GLY A 109 -18.76 17.14 4.04
N THR A 110 -17.61 17.46 3.38
CA THR A 110 -17.18 18.86 3.19
C THR A 110 -17.16 19.33 1.75
N GLN A 111 -17.12 18.45 0.79
CA GLN A 111 -16.99 18.77 -0.65
C GLN A 111 -18.20 18.30 -1.47
N HIS A 112 -19.23 17.77 -0.83
CA HIS A 112 -20.44 17.25 -1.49
C HIS A 112 -20.12 16.19 -2.55
N ILE A 113 -19.14 15.32 -2.28
CA ILE A 113 -18.82 14.14 -3.08
C ILE A 113 -19.49 12.94 -2.41
N THR A 114 -20.22 12.14 -3.17
CA THR A 114 -20.80 10.91 -2.63
C THR A 114 -19.79 9.76 -2.74
N VAL A 115 -19.59 9.02 -1.64
CA VAL A 115 -18.72 7.84 -1.61
C VAL A 115 -19.57 6.58 -1.41
N HIS A 116 -19.43 5.63 -2.33
CA HIS A 116 -20.08 4.32 -2.29
C HIS A 116 -19.04 3.27 -1.95
N TYR A 117 -19.06 2.76 -0.72
CA TYR A 117 -18.23 1.62 -0.33
C TYR A 117 -18.87 0.34 -0.88
N THR A 118 -18.10 -0.44 -1.64
CA THR A 118 -18.63 -1.56 -2.41
C THR A 118 -17.63 -2.72 -2.36
N ASP A 119 -18.12 -3.94 -2.24
CA ASP A 119 -17.30 -5.12 -2.46
C ASP A 119 -16.84 -5.14 -3.93
N THR A 120 -15.57 -4.83 -4.16
CA THR A 120 -14.98 -4.74 -5.50
C THR A 120 -14.52 -6.09 -6.04
N THR A 121 -14.71 -7.17 -5.29
CA THR A 121 -14.58 -8.54 -5.79
C THR A 121 -15.83 -8.99 -6.54
N ASP A 122 -17.00 -8.39 -6.23
CA ASP A 122 -18.28 -8.58 -6.93
C ASP A 122 -18.48 -7.51 -8.01
N LEU A 123 -18.14 -7.83 -9.25
CA LEU A 123 -18.30 -6.92 -10.39
C LEU A 123 -19.74 -6.46 -10.59
N ALA A 124 -20.72 -7.30 -10.28
CA ALA A 124 -22.13 -6.93 -10.38
C ALA A 124 -22.52 -5.91 -9.30
N ALA A 125 -21.91 -5.97 -8.11
CA ALA A 125 -22.09 -4.94 -7.08
C ALA A 125 -21.49 -3.60 -7.54
N VAL A 126 -20.30 -3.62 -8.14
CA VAL A 126 -19.69 -2.40 -8.71
C VAL A 126 -20.54 -1.83 -9.83
N GLU A 127 -21.04 -2.66 -10.75
CA GLU A 127 -21.91 -2.23 -11.84
C GLU A 127 -23.20 -1.57 -11.35
N ARG A 128 -23.82 -2.13 -10.31
CA ARG A 128 -25.00 -1.53 -9.65
C ARG A 128 -24.71 -0.20 -8.96
N ALA A 129 -23.49 0.01 -8.48
CA ALA A 129 -23.07 1.26 -7.83
C ALA A 129 -22.69 2.37 -8.83
N LEU A 130 -22.42 2.03 -10.10
CA LEU A 130 -22.09 3.00 -11.14
C LEU A 130 -23.27 3.90 -11.48
N SER A 131 -23.00 5.18 -11.66
CA SER A 131 -23.94 6.19 -12.12
C SER A 131 -23.29 7.12 -13.14
N ALA A 132 -24.10 7.97 -13.78
CA ALA A 132 -23.60 9.02 -14.68
C ALA A 132 -22.70 10.06 -13.98
N ARG A 133 -22.68 10.06 -12.63
CA ARG A 133 -21.84 10.96 -11.82
C ARG A 133 -20.57 10.28 -11.29
N THR A 134 -20.43 8.98 -11.44
CA THR A 134 -19.20 8.27 -11.02
C THR A 134 -18.02 8.77 -11.83
N ARG A 135 -16.95 9.22 -11.16
CA ARG A 135 -15.72 9.74 -11.78
C ARG A 135 -14.48 8.98 -11.36
N LEU A 136 -14.54 8.27 -10.24
CA LEU A 136 -13.41 7.55 -9.70
C LEU A 136 -13.89 6.21 -9.12
N ILE A 137 -13.20 5.15 -9.48
CA ILE A 137 -13.22 3.87 -8.77
C ILE A 137 -11.86 3.72 -8.10
N LEU A 138 -11.83 3.66 -6.76
CA LEU A 138 -10.61 3.49 -5.96
C LEU A 138 -10.62 2.12 -5.31
N ILE A 139 -9.66 1.29 -5.67
CA ILE A 139 -9.51 -0.05 -5.10
C ILE A 139 -8.12 -0.24 -4.49
N GLU A 140 -8.03 -1.17 -3.55
CA GLU A 140 -6.82 -1.78 -3.05
C GLU A 140 -6.88 -3.29 -3.39
N THR A 141 -5.84 -3.86 -3.99
CA THR A 141 -5.85 -5.29 -4.33
C THR A 141 -4.42 -5.85 -4.42
N PRO A 142 -4.08 -6.87 -3.58
CA PRO A 142 -4.88 -7.39 -2.45
C PRO A 142 -5.20 -6.31 -1.41
N THR A 143 -6.35 -6.42 -0.75
CA THR A 143 -6.71 -5.47 0.32
C THR A 143 -5.92 -5.72 1.61
N ASN A 144 -5.87 -4.74 2.48
CA ASN A 144 -5.30 -4.84 3.81
C ASN A 144 -6.37 -4.53 4.87
N PRO A 145 -6.73 -5.50 5.76
CA PRO A 145 -5.96 -6.72 6.07
C PRO A 145 -6.58 -8.03 5.57
N LEU A 146 -7.70 -8.03 4.84
CA LEU A 146 -8.47 -9.24 4.53
C LEU A 146 -8.06 -9.92 3.21
N PHE A 147 -7.19 -9.29 2.43
CA PHE A 147 -6.66 -9.81 1.15
C PHE A 147 -7.73 -10.10 0.09
N HIS A 148 -8.82 -9.33 0.07
CA HIS A 148 -9.77 -9.40 -1.03
C HIS A 148 -9.06 -9.08 -2.36
N ILE A 149 -9.40 -9.83 -3.40
CA ILE A 149 -8.79 -9.71 -4.72
C ILE A 149 -9.81 -9.19 -5.71
N SER A 150 -9.59 -8.00 -6.22
CA SER A 150 -10.39 -7.40 -7.29
C SER A 150 -9.74 -7.65 -8.64
N ASP A 151 -10.54 -7.98 -9.66
CA ASP A 151 -10.07 -8.15 -11.03
C ASP A 151 -9.86 -6.77 -11.69
N ILE A 152 -8.59 -6.35 -11.78
CA ILE A 152 -8.21 -5.03 -12.31
C ILE A 152 -8.67 -4.87 -13.76
N ARG A 153 -8.55 -5.91 -14.60
CA ARG A 153 -8.92 -5.83 -16.02
C ARG A 153 -10.42 -5.61 -16.20
N GLN A 154 -11.23 -6.35 -15.46
CA GLN A 154 -12.69 -6.23 -15.54
C GLN A 154 -13.17 -4.90 -14.96
N LEU A 155 -12.61 -4.46 -13.81
CA LEU A 155 -12.92 -3.15 -13.24
C LEU A 155 -12.48 -2.00 -14.15
N SER A 156 -11.34 -2.12 -14.83
CA SER A 156 -10.91 -1.14 -15.84
C SER A 156 -11.90 -1.02 -16.99
N GLN A 157 -12.49 -2.13 -17.44
CA GLN A 157 -13.52 -2.09 -18.49
C GLN A 157 -14.81 -1.42 -18.00
N LEU A 158 -15.26 -1.73 -16.78
CA LEU A 158 -16.42 -1.08 -16.16
C LEU A 158 -16.20 0.44 -15.99
N ALA A 159 -15.04 0.84 -15.45
CA ALA A 159 -14.68 2.24 -15.28
C ALA A 159 -14.70 3.00 -16.63
N ARG A 160 -14.06 2.42 -17.65
CA ARG A 160 -14.01 3.01 -19.00
C ARG A 160 -15.41 3.18 -19.62
N ASN A 161 -16.26 2.17 -19.48
CA ASN A 161 -17.64 2.22 -19.99
C ASN A 161 -18.47 3.31 -19.30
N ALA A 162 -18.20 3.58 -18.02
CA ALA A 162 -18.86 4.63 -17.23
C ALA A 162 -18.24 6.03 -17.40
N GLY A 163 -17.10 6.15 -18.10
CA GLY A 163 -16.34 7.40 -18.17
C GLY A 163 -15.69 7.81 -16.86
N ALA A 164 -15.42 6.84 -15.98
CA ALA A 164 -14.73 7.00 -14.70
C ALA A 164 -13.26 6.58 -14.81
N LEU A 165 -12.40 7.08 -13.90
CA LEU A 165 -11.02 6.64 -13.75
C LEU A 165 -10.96 5.45 -12.80
N LEU A 166 -10.11 4.46 -13.10
CA LEU A 166 -9.74 3.40 -12.17
C LEU A 166 -8.39 3.73 -11.52
N ALA A 167 -8.38 3.93 -10.21
CA ALA A 167 -7.18 4.05 -9.39
C ALA A 167 -6.98 2.79 -8.54
N VAL A 168 -5.78 2.23 -8.59
CA VAL A 168 -5.40 1.00 -7.86
C VAL A 168 -4.29 1.33 -6.88
N ASP A 169 -4.54 1.15 -5.59
CA ASP A 169 -3.48 1.15 -4.58
C ASP A 169 -2.72 -0.17 -4.63
N ASN A 170 -1.46 -0.10 -5.10
CA ASN A 170 -0.56 -1.22 -5.30
C ASN A 170 0.47 -1.37 -4.16
N SER A 171 0.20 -0.77 -3.00
CA SER A 171 1.14 -0.75 -1.87
C SER A 171 1.46 -2.14 -1.33
N MET A 172 0.55 -3.12 -1.46
CA MET A 172 0.71 -4.48 -0.94
C MET A 172 1.68 -5.34 -1.76
N LEU A 173 1.71 -5.16 -3.07
CA LEU A 173 2.48 -6.03 -3.98
C LEU A 173 3.72 -5.36 -4.57
N SER A 174 3.75 -4.04 -4.65
CA SER A 174 4.77 -3.27 -5.36
C SER A 174 4.82 -3.57 -6.88
N PRO A 175 5.52 -2.75 -7.68
CA PRO A 175 5.66 -2.97 -9.12
C PRO A 175 6.46 -4.23 -9.49
N VAL A 176 7.07 -4.90 -8.51
CA VAL A 176 7.79 -6.16 -8.76
C VAL A 176 6.81 -7.30 -9.02
N PHE A 177 5.68 -7.32 -8.30
CA PHE A 177 4.71 -8.40 -8.42
C PHE A 177 3.45 -8.02 -9.18
N GLN A 178 3.07 -6.75 -9.20
CA GLN A 178 1.86 -6.29 -9.89
C GLN A 178 2.09 -4.93 -10.54
N GLN A 179 1.65 -4.77 -11.78
CA GLN A 179 1.73 -3.51 -12.54
C GLN A 179 0.33 -3.13 -13.05
N PRO A 180 -0.49 -2.45 -12.25
CA PRO A 180 -1.90 -2.18 -12.58
C PRO A 180 -2.10 -1.38 -13.88
N LEU A 181 -1.17 -0.49 -14.27
CA LEU A 181 -1.27 0.24 -15.55
C LEU A 181 -1.27 -0.70 -16.75
N THR A 182 -0.54 -1.82 -16.70
CA THR A 182 -0.50 -2.82 -17.78
C THR A 182 -1.78 -3.66 -17.83
N LEU A 183 -2.56 -3.64 -16.73
CA LEU A 183 -3.84 -4.34 -16.59
C LEU A 183 -5.04 -3.43 -16.94
N GLY A 184 -4.77 -2.17 -17.26
CA GLY A 184 -5.77 -1.21 -17.71
C GLY A 184 -6.21 -0.16 -16.70
N ALA A 185 -5.61 -0.13 -15.50
CA ALA A 185 -5.82 0.97 -14.56
C ALA A 185 -5.33 2.30 -15.16
N ASP A 186 -5.97 3.39 -14.78
CA ASP A 186 -5.60 4.74 -15.21
C ASP A 186 -4.53 5.35 -14.29
N ILE A 187 -4.60 5.00 -13.01
CA ILE A 187 -3.75 5.55 -11.95
C ILE A 187 -3.32 4.43 -11.01
N VAL A 188 -2.04 4.42 -10.66
CA VAL A 188 -1.51 3.61 -9.56
C VAL A 188 -1.18 4.52 -8.39
N VAL A 189 -1.60 4.10 -7.19
CA VAL A 189 -1.29 4.74 -5.93
C VAL A 189 -0.30 3.87 -5.16
N HIS A 190 0.63 4.49 -4.45
CA HIS A 190 1.47 3.81 -3.46
C HIS A 190 1.56 4.59 -2.16
N SER A 191 1.43 3.89 -1.06
CA SER A 191 2.14 4.28 0.14
C SER A 191 3.60 3.85 0.00
N ALA A 192 4.45 4.74 -0.53
CA ALA A 192 5.86 4.45 -0.77
C ALA A 192 6.65 4.21 0.55
N THR A 193 6.05 4.56 1.69
CA THR A 193 6.47 4.19 3.05
C THR A 193 6.68 2.68 3.23
N LYS A 194 5.94 1.86 2.45
CA LYS A 194 5.90 0.40 2.58
C LYS A 194 7.08 -0.24 1.84
N PHE A 195 6.81 -1.26 1.06
CA PHE A 195 7.84 -2.03 0.34
C PHE A 195 8.77 -1.20 -0.53
N LEU A 196 8.30 -0.10 -1.13
CA LEU A 196 9.13 0.75 -1.98
C LEU A 196 10.34 1.31 -1.22
N CYS A 197 10.13 1.87 -0.04
CA CYS A 197 11.23 2.26 0.85
C CYS A 197 11.84 1.06 1.57
N GLY A 198 11.03 0.28 2.29
CA GLY A 198 11.38 -0.99 2.89
C GLY A 198 12.24 -0.94 4.14
N HIS A 199 12.52 0.23 4.72
CA HIS A 199 13.47 0.39 5.84
C HIS A 199 12.88 1.10 7.06
N SER A 200 11.57 1.37 7.09
CA SER A 200 10.84 2.04 8.19
C SER A 200 11.35 3.45 8.55
N ASP A 201 12.05 4.11 7.66
CA ASP A 201 12.75 5.38 7.88
C ASP A 201 12.23 6.54 7.03
N VAL A 202 11.27 6.28 6.10
CA VAL A 202 10.67 7.29 5.23
C VAL A 202 9.15 7.18 5.24
N THR A 203 8.47 8.30 5.35
CA THR A 203 7.04 8.42 5.04
C THR A 203 6.89 9.08 3.67
N ALA A 204 6.33 8.35 2.70
CA ALA A 204 6.17 8.85 1.34
C ALA A 204 4.93 8.25 0.65
N GLY A 205 4.47 8.90 -0.42
CA GLY A 205 3.43 8.41 -1.31
C GLY A 205 3.79 8.65 -2.77
N ALA A 206 3.09 7.98 -3.67
CA ALA A 206 3.25 8.21 -5.11
C ALA A 206 1.93 8.03 -5.85
N LEU A 207 1.76 8.78 -6.94
CA LEU A 207 0.77 8.54 -8.00
C LEU A 207 1.50 8.38 -9.31
N ILE A 208 1.14 7.36 -10.06
CA ILE A 208 1.71 7.04 -11.37
C ILE A 208 0.58 6.92 -12.39
N THR A 209 0.78 7.46 -13.60
CA THR A 209 -0.22 7.41 -14.68
C THR A 209 0.42 7.47 -16.06
N ASN A 210 -0.33 7.01 -17.06
CA ASN A 210 0.01 7.18 -18.48
C ASN A 210 -0.66 8.41 -19.11
N SER A 211 -1.60 9.07 -18.42
CA SER A 211 -2.36 10.22 -18.90
C SER A 211 -1.67 11.52 -18.50
N SER A 212 -1.21 12.31 -19.49
CA SER A 212 -0.65 13.64 -19.23
C SER A 212 -1.68 14.58 -18.59
N ALA A 213 -2.97 14.49 -18.95
CA ALA A 213 -4.01 15.32 -18.37
C ALA A 213 -4.23 15.02 -16.87
N VAL A 214 -4.17 13.74 -16.48
CA VAL A 214 -4.22 13.34 -15.06
C VAL A 214 -2.98 13.82 -14.33
N TYR A 215 -1.79 13.62 -14.95
CA TYR A 215 -0.54 14.09 -14.38
C TYR A 215 -0.53 15.59 -14.13
N ASP A 216 -0.91 16.40 -15.11
CA ASP A 216 -0.92 17.87 -14.99
C ASP A 216 -1.83 18.34 -13.85
N ALA A 217 -3.02 17.73 -13.72
CA ALA A 217 -3.93 18.02 -12.62
C ALA A 217 -3.36 17.62 -11.26
N VAL A 218 -2.77 16.43 -11.15
CA VAL A 218 -2.16 15.93 -9.91
C VAL A 218 -0.93 16.75 -9.52
N ALA A 219 -0.06 17.07 -10.48
CA ALA A 219 1.14 17.91 -10.27
C ALA A 219 0.77 19.34 -9.83
N PHE A 220 -0.31 19.91 -10.40
CA PHE A 220 -0.85 21.18 -9.94
C PHE A 220 -1.21 21.14 -8.45
N HIS A 221 -1.94 20.11 -8.00
CA HIS A 221 -2.33 19.96 -6.60
C HIS A 221 -1.12 19.66 -5.69
N GLN A 222 -0.17 18.82 -6.14
CA GLN A 222 1.09 18.57 -5.42
C GLN A 222 1.82 19.90 -5.12
N ASN A 223 1.94 20.76 -6.11
CA ASN A 223 2.60 22.06 -5.97
C ASN A 223 1.75 23.05 -5.16
N ALA A 224 0.47 23.24 -5.51
CA ALA A 224 -0.40 24.26 -4.91
C ALA A 224 -0.70 23.97 -3.42
N GLU A 225 -0.86 22.68 -3.05
CA GLU A 225 -1.12 22.25 -1.68
C GLU A 225 0.18 21.97 -0.89
N GLY A 226 1.34 21.98 -1.56
CA GLY A 226 2.66 21.84 -0.92
C GLY A 226 2.98 20.43 -0.40
N SER A 227 2.36 19.41 -0.97
CA SER A 227 2.45 18.02 -0.49
C SER A 227 3.59 17.19 -1.12
N GLY A 228 4.46 17.80 -1.92
CA GLY A 228 5.60 17.15 -2.58
C GLY A 228 6.62 16.61 -1.58
N LEU A 229 7.21 15.46 -1.90
CA LEU A 229 8.24 14.81 -1.07
C LEU A 229 9.52 15.64 -1.01
N SER A 230 10.17 15.67 0.16
CA SER A 230 11.43 16.38 0.37
C SER A 230 12.59 15.75 -0.41
N PRO A 231 13.67 16.50 -0.74
CA PRO A 231 14.81 15.94 -1.45
C PRO A 231 15.53 14.83 -0.69
N PHE A 232 15.70 14.95 0.62
CA PHE A 232 16.37 13.94 1.44
C PHE A 232 15.58 12.61 1.47
N GLU A 233 14.28 12.68 1.71
CA GLU A 233 13.41 11.51 1.71
C GLU A 233 13.29 10.89 0.31
N SER A 234 13.28 11.73 -0.74
CA SER A 234 13.33 11.26 -2.13
C SER A 234 14.60 10.44 -2.41
N TRP A 235 15.74 10.87 -1.88
CA TRP A 235 17.02 10.17 -2.03
C TRP A 235 17.03 8.84 -1.23
N LEU A 236 16.51 8.84 0.00
CA LEU A 236 16.37 7.62 0.81
C LEU A 236 15.46 6.59 0.10
N LEU A 237 14.34 7.05 -0.46
CA LEU A 237 13.44 6.19 -1.22
C LEU A 237 14.10 5.64 -2.48
N LEU A 238 14.83 6.45 -3.25
CA LEU A 238 15.66 5.99 -4.39
C LEU A 238 16.64 4.90 -3.96
N ARG A 239 17.26 5.06 -2.79
CA ARG A 239 18.18 4.06 -2.22
C ARG A 239 17.44 2.77 -1.87
N GLY A 240 16.27 2.86 -1.26
CA GLY A 240 15.41 1.72 -0.93
C GLY A 240 14.97 0.92 -2.16
N LEU A 241 14.62 1.61 -3.25
CA LEU A 241 14.19 0.98 -4.51
C LEU A 241 15.27 0.06 -5.10
N LYS A 242 16.56 0.34 -4.90
CA LYS A 242 17.65 -0.47 -5.47
C LYS A 242 17.68 -1.92 -4.97
N THR A 243 17.10 -2.20 -3.81
CA THR A 243 17.01 -3.55 -3.25
C THR A 243 15.58 -4.09 -3.24
N LEU A 244 14.62 -3.36 -3.85
CA LEU A 244 13.21 -3.71 -3.79
C LEU A 244 12.95 -5.15 -4.26
N ALA A 245 13.39 -5.53 -5.45
CA ALA A 245 13.16 -6.86 -6.00
C ALA A 245 13.73 -7.95 -5.07
N LEU A 246 14.98 -7.81 -4.63
CA LEU A 246 15.62 -8.78 -3.71
C LEU A 246 14.83 -8.94 -2.41
N ARG A 247 14.35 -7.84 -1.84
CA ARG A 247 13.61 -7.86 -0.57
C ARG A 247 12.26 -8.55 -0.74
N VAL A 248 11.45 -8.09 -1.69
CA VAL A 248 10.07 -8.61 -1.84
C VAL A 248 10.06 -10.06 -2.30
N GLU A 249 11.01 -10.50 -3.15
CA GLU A 249 11.15 -11.91 -3.53
C GLU A 249 11.47 -12.79 -2.32
N ARG A 250 12.44 -12.41 -1.48
CA ARG A 250 12.77 -13.12 -0.24
C ARG A 250 11.59 -13.13 0.73
N GLN A 251 10.97 -11.97 0.95
CA GLN A 251 9.82 -11.80 1.84
C GLN A 251 8.63 -12.65 1.39
N ASN A 252 8.34 -12.71 0.10
CA ASN A 252 7.27 -13.52 -0.47
C ASN A 252 7.46 -15.02 -0.20
N LEU A 253 8.67 -15.53 -0.38
CA LEU A 253 8.99 -16.93 -0.08
C LEU A 253 8.81 -17.25 1.41
N SER A 254 9.27 -16.36 2.29
CA SER A 254 9.12 -16.50 3.73
C SER A 254 7.64 -16.41 4.16
N ALA A 255 6.87 -15.49 3.55
CA ALA A 255 5.44 -15.33 3.83
C ALA A 255 4.62 -16.57 3.44
N LEU A 256 4.91 -17.18 2.29
CA LEU A 256 4.24 -18.43 1.88
C LEU A 256 4.53 -19.57 2.88
N LYS A 257 5.78 -19.69 3.36
CA LYS A 257 6.14 -20.68 4.38
C LYS A 257 5.38 -20.45 5.69
N ILE A 258 5.31 -19.21 6.15
CA ILE A 258 4.55 -18.83 7.36
C ILE A 258 3.05 -19.07 7.15
N ALA A 259 2.48 -18.71 6.00
CA ALA A 259 1.07 -18.94 5.72
C ALA A 259 0.70 -20.43 5.79
N ARG A 260 1.54 -21.33 5.23
CA ARG A 260 1.33 -22.78 5.32
C ARG A 260 1.48 -23.31 6.74
N PHE A 261 2.43 -22.79 7.51
CA PHE A 261 2.55 -23.13 8.94
C PHE A 261 1.26 -22.75 9.69
N LEU A 262 0.79 -21.52 9.51
CA LEU A 262 -0.44 -21.03 10.16
C LEU A 262 -1.68 -21.84 9.73
N GLU A 263 -1.79 -22.19 8.45
CA GLU A 263 -2.90 -23.00 7.92
C GLU A 263 -3.01 -24.38 8.60
N SER A 264 -1.87 -24.96 8.98
CA SER A 264 -1.83 -26.26 9.65
C SER A 264 -1.95 -26.16 11.19
N HIS A 265 -1.93 -24.96 11.77
CA HIS A 265 -1.88 -24.80 13.22
C HIS A 265 -3.29 -24.91 13.85
N PRO A 266 -3.48 -25.77 14.90
CA PRO A 266 -4.79 -26.07 15.46
C PRO A 266 -5.50 -24.87 16.12
N SER A 267 -4.77 -23.85 16.53
CA SER A 267 -5.32 -22.61 17.11
C SER A 267 -5.61 -21.52 16.09
N VAL A 268 -5.46 -21.80 14.80
CA VAL A 268 -5.76 -20.86 13.71
C VAL A 268 -7.07 -21.27 13.05
N SER A 269 -8.03 -20.33 12.95
CA SER A 269 -9.33 -20.57 12.34
C SER A 269 -9.33 -20.33 10.84
N ASN A 270 -8.68 -19.23 10.40
CA ASN A 270 -8.54 -18.88 8.99
C ASN A 270 -7.19 -18.22 8.75
N VAL A 271 -6.64 -18.40 7.54
CA VAL A 271 -5.47 -17.69 7.03
C VAL A 271 -5.86 -16.93 5.78
N TYR A 272 -5.54 -15.65 5.74
CA TYR A 272 -5.78 -14.75 4.60
C TYR A 272 -4.45 -14.49 3.92
N TYR A 273 -4.23 -15.16 2.79
CA TYR A 273 -3.02 -15.00 1.98
C TYR A 273 -3.29 -15.50 0.55
N PRO A 274 -3.14 -14.66 -0.49
CA PRO A 274 -3.55 -15.02 -1.85
C PRO A 274 -2.71 -16.12 -2.49
N GLY A 275 -1.55 -16.45 -1.91
CA GLY A 275 -0.71 -17.56 -2.34
C GLY A 275 -1.22 -18.96 -1.97
N LEU A 276 -2.21 -19.07 -1.09
CA LEU A 276 -2.85 -20.34 -0.74
C LEU A 276 -3.90 -20.71 -1.80
N GLU A 277 -3.91 -21.95 -2.26
CA GLU A 277 -4.78 -22.40 -3.36
C GLU A 277 -6.28 -22.29 -3.07
N HIS A 278 -6.66 -22.42 -1.80
CA HIS A 278 -8.06 -22.29 -1.37
C HIS A 278 -8.52 -20.85 -1.16
N HIS A 279 -7.63 -19.84 -1.28
CA HIS A 279 -8.01 -18.44 -1.17
C HIS A 279 -9.04 -18.08 -2.26
N PRO A 280 -10.18 -17.45 -1.90
CA PRO A 280 -11.28 -17.19 -2.87
C PRO A 280 -10.84 -16.44 -4.12
N GLY A 281 -9.89 -15.51 -3.98
CA GLY A 281 -9.35 -14.71 -5.09
C GLY A 281 -8.13 -15.31 -5.77
N HIS A 282 -7.67 -16.53 -5.45
CA HIS A 282 -6.41 -17.11 -5.92
C HIS A 282 -6.27 -17.10 -7.45
N ILE A 283 -7.31 -17.51 -8.17
CA ILE A 283 -7.28 -17.59 -9.65
C ILE A 283 -7.14 -16.21 -10.27
N VAL A 284 -7.90 -15.22 -9.78
CA VAL A 284 -7.83 -13.83 -10.25
C VAL A 284 -6.44 -13.26 -9.94
N HIS A 285 -5.95 -13.50 -8.73
CA HIS A 285 -4.62 -13.05 -8.29
C HIS A 285 -3.51 -13.59 -9.21
N ARG A 286 -3.49 -14.89 -9.47
CA ARG A 286 -2.53 -15.52 -10.40
C ARG A 286 -2.63 -15.01 -11.84
N GLY A 287 -3.78 -14.49 -12.25
CA GLY A 287 -3.98 -13.88 -13.57
C GLY A 287 -3.44 -12.46 -13.70
N GLN A 288 -3.10 -11.79 -12.60
CA GLN A 288 -2.71 -10.37 -12.59
C GLN A 288 -1.44 -10.05 -11.80
N ALA A 289 -0.92 -10.98 -10.99
CA ALA A 289 0.26 -10.80 -10.14
C ALA A 289 1.26 -11.94 -10.30
N GLU A 290 2.56 -11.63 -10.22
CA GLU A 290 3.68 -12.58 -10.32
C GLU A 290 4.12 -13.11 -8.95
N GLY A 291 3.60 -12.55 -7.84
CA GLY A 291 3.87 -12.95 -6.47
C GLY A 291 2.72 -12.61 -5.54
N ASP A 292 2.75 -13.16 -4.34
CA ASP A 292 1.63 -13.14 -3.40
C ASP A 292 1.79 -12.07 -2.30
N GLY A 293 2.94 -11.39 -2.31
CA GLY A 293 3.29 -10.38 -1.30
C GLY A 293 3.91 -10.98 -0.04
N ALA A 294 4.09 -10.12 0.96
CA ALA A 294 4.81 -10.45 2.18
C ALA A 294 4.04 -10.08 3.45
N VAL A 295 2.74 -9.93 3.36
CA VAL A 295 1.85 -9.73 4.50
C VAL A 295 0.91 -10.93 4.57
N VAL A 296 0.70 -11.46 5.77
CA VAL A 296 -0.20 -12.59 6.05
C VAL A 296 -1.10 -12.17 7.19
N SER A 297 -2.40 -12.44 7.07
CA SER A 297 -3.32 -12.29 8.19
C SER A 297 -3.92 -13.64 8.58
N PHE A 298 -4.26 -13.79 9.86
CA PHE A 298 -4.94 -14.98 10.36
C PHE A 298 -5.88 -14.62 11.51
N THR A 299 -6.85 -15.50 11.80
CA THR A 299 -7.74 -15.41 12.94
C THR A 299 -7.59 -16.65 13.82
N THR A 300 -7.87 -16.50 15.12
CA THR A 300 -7.83 -17.61 16.09
C THR A 300 -9.20 -18.00 16.61
N GLY A 301 -10.24 -17.24 16.29
CA GLY A 301 -11.58 -17.37 16.90
C GLY A 301 -11.66 -16.77 18.32
N ASN A 302 -10.54 -16.22 18.85
CA ASN A 302 -10.48 -15.62 20.19
C ASN A 302 -9.55 -14.40 20.21
N ALA A 303 -10.10 -13.22 20.48
CA ALA A 303 -9.37 -11.97 20.46
C ALA A 303 -8.27 -11.88 21.54
N ASP A 304 -8.48 -12.50 22.70
CA ASP A 304 -7.51 -12.50 23.80
C ASP A 304 -6.33 -13.41 23.46
N LEU A 305 -6.59 -14.59 22.87
CA LEU A 305 -5.54 -15.47 22.37
C LEU A 305 -4.72 -14.77 21.27
N SER A 306 -5.38 -14.07 20.33
CA SER A 306 -4.70 -13.30 19.29
C SER A 306 -3.78 -12.22 19.87
N ALA A 307 -4.25 -11.53 20.91
CA ALA A 307 -3.44 -10.53 21.60
C ALA A 307 -2.25 -11.18 22.33
N ALA A 308 -2.46 -12.27 23.06
CA ALA A 308 -1.41 -12.99 23.76
C ALA A 308 -0.32 -13.52 22.81
N ILE A 309 -0.72 -14.06 21.63
CA ILE A 309 0.24 -14.49 20.60
C ILE A 309 1.08 -13.29 20.12
N ALA A 310 0.46 -12.16 19.81
CA ALA A 310 1.19 -10.98 19.36
C ALA A 310 2.18 -10.47 20.41
N GLU A 311 1.80 -10.50 21.68
CA GLU A 311 2.64 -10.07 22.81
C GLU A 311 3.76 -11.07 23.18
N SER A 312 3.62 -12.34 22.76
CA SER A 312 4.59 -13.41 23.06
C SER A 312 5.68 -13.58 21.98
N THR A 313 5.55 -12.92 20.83
CA THR A 313 6.60 -12.96 19.79
C THR A 313 7.86 -12.23 20.24
N ARG A 314 9.03 -12.68 19.77
CA ARG A 314 10.36 -12.15 20.10
C ARG A 314 11.03 -11.48 18.92
N LEU A 315 10.82 -12.01 17.71
CA LEU A 315 11.38 -11.49 16.46
C LEU A 315 10.39 -10.54 15.77
N PHE A 316 9.09 -10.85 15.81
CA PHE A 316 8.08 -9.95 15.29
C PHE A 316 7.84 -8.80 16.26
N GLN A 317 8.13 -7.59 15.82
CA GLN A 317 7.88 -6.39 16.63
C GLN A 317 6.41 -5.96 16.52
N ILE A 318 5.77 -5.65 17.65
CA ILE A 318 4.43 -5.08 17.65
C ILE A 318 4.50 -3.65 17.10
N ALA A 319 4.04 -3.46 15.88
CA ALA A 319 4.08 -2.14 15.23
C ALA A 319 2.94 -1.97 14.21
N VAL A 320 2.56 -0.72 13.99
CA VAL A 320 1.74 -0.34 12.82
C VAL A 320 2.60 -0.38 11.56
N SER A 321 1.94 -0.33 10.40
CA SER A 321 2.62 -0.38 9.10
C SER A 321 2.98 -1.81 8.67
N PHE A 322 3.72 -1.92 7.55
CA PHE A 322 4.21 -3.18 6.98
C PHE A 322 5.25 -2.88 5.89
N GLY A 323 5.90 -3.92 5.38
CA GLY A 323 6.76 -3.83 4.19
C GLY A 323 8.21 -3.45 4.46
N SER A 324 8.66 -3.54 5.72
CA SER A 324 10.06 -3.33 6.11
C SER A 324 10.89 -4.60 5.99
N VAL A 325 12.21 -4.45 6.08
CA VAL A 325 13.20 -5.54 6.22
C VAL A 325 13.03 -6.32 7.52
N GLY A 326 12.52 -5.71 8.58
CA GLY A 326 12.20 -6.37 9.84
C GLY A 326 10.74 -6.80 9.89
N SER A 327 10.49 -7.96 10.50
CA SER A 327 9.16 -8.53 10.68
C SER A 327 8.37 -7.79 11.76
N THR A 328 7.07 -7.56 11.47
CA THR A 328 6.15 -6.93 12.43
C THR A 328 4.86 -7.71 12.57
N ILE A 329 4.22 -7.58 13.73
CA ILE A 329 2.92 -8.16 14.06
C ILE A 329 1.97 -7.08 14.57
N SER A 330 0.69 -7.18 14.28
CA SER A 330 -0.30 -6.19 14.71
C SER A 330 -1.70 -6.79 14.83
N LEU A 331 -2.56 -6.09 15.58
CA LEU A 331 -4.00 -6.33 15.64
C LEU A 331 -4.70 -5.16 14.91
N PRO A 332 -5.04 -5.30 13.62
CA PRO A 332 -5.55 -4.21 12.79
C PRO A 332 -6.75 -3.48 13.39
N CYS A 333 -7.71 -4.20 13.97
CA CYS A 333 -8.91 -3.61 14.58
C CYS A 333 -8.59 -2.61 15.73
N ARG A 334 -7.49 -2.85 16.47
CA ARG A 334 -7.04 -1.99 17.59
C ARG A 334 -5.99 -0.95 17.16
N MET A 335 -5.38 -1.11 15.98
CA MET A 335 -4.23 -0.32 15.52
C MET A 335 -4.56 0.44 14.23
N SER A 336 -4.27 -0.12 13.06
CA SER A 336 -4.37 0.59 11.76
C SER A 336 -5.79 0.94 11.34
N HIS A 337 -6.80 0.18 11.77
CA HIS A 337 -8.22 0.37 11.46
C HIS A 337 -9.02 0.93 12.66
N ALA A 338 -8.37 1.25 13.77
CA ALA A 338 -9.01 1.89 14.93
C ALA A 338 -9.65 3.24 14.58
N SER A 339 -9.14 3.92 13.55
CA SER A 339 -9.59 5.24 13.09
C SER A 339 -10.80 5.21 12.16
N ILE A 340 -11.36 4.05 11.83
CA ILE A 340 -12.62 3.94 11.07
C ILE A 340 -13.73 4.60 11.89
N PRO A 341 -14.55 5.49 11.27
CA PRO A 341 -15.65 6.14 11.95
C PRO A 341 -16.64 5.13 12.58
N ALA A 342 -17.15 5.45 13.77
CA ALA A 342 -18.04 4.53 14.51
C ALA A 342 -19.26 4.07 13.71
N SER A 343 -19.80 4.95 12.84
CA SER A 343 -20.94 4.64 11.96
C SER A 343 -20.65 3.59 10.89
N LEU A 344 -19.37 3.33 10.60
CA LEU A 344 -18.93 2.38 9.59
C LEU A 344 -18.23 1.15 10.18
N LYS A 345 -18.00 1.11 11.50
CA LYS A 345 -17.24 0.01 12.14
C LYS A 345 -17.88 -1.35 11.92
N ASP A 346 -19.19 -1.46 12.07
CA ASP A 346 -19.90 -2.73 11.90
C ASP A 346 -19.78 -3.30 10.48
N ARG A 347 -19.44 -2.45 9.51
CA ARG A 347 -19.35 -2.81 8.10
C ARG A 347 -17.91 -2.96 7.60
N LEU A 348 -17.00 -2.09 8.06
CA LEU A 348 -15.66 -1.95 7.49
C LEU A 348 -14.53 -2.31 8.48
N ALA A 349 -14.83 -2.63 9.74
CA ALA A 349 -13.78 -3.02 10.67
C ALA A 349 -13.40 -4.50 10.48
N PRO A 350 -12.09 -4.82 10.49
CA PRO A 350 -11.65 -6.21 10.46
C PRO A 350 -12.06 -6.95 11.75
N PRO A 351 -12.11 -8.30 11.72
CA PRO A 351 -12.39 -9.11 12.91
C PRO A 351 -11.51 -8.74 14.10
N ALA A 352 -12.09 -8.78 15.31
CA ALA A 352 -11.39 -8.37 16.53
C ALA A 352 -10.20 -9.28 16.89
N ASP A 353 -10.25 -10.54 16.46
CA ASP A 353 -9.23 -11.57 16.63
C ASP A 353 -8.26 -11.68 15.46
N LEU A 354 -8.36 -10.79 14.45
CA LEU A 354 -7.48 -10.81 13.31
C LEU A 354 -6.09 -10.31 13.69
N VAL A 355 -5.09 -11.15 13.46
CA VAL A 355 -3.67 -10.83 13.54
C VAL A 355 -3.13 -10.61 12.14
N ARG A 356 -2.33 -9.56 11.94
CA ARG A 356 -1.60 -9.32 10.69
C ARG A 356 -0.11 -9.33 10.93
N ILE A 357 0.60 -10.14 10.15
CA ILE A 357 2.04 -10.25 10.11
C ILE A 357 2.55 -9.58 8.85
N SER A 358 3.57 -8.74 8.95
CA SER A 358 4.39 -8.28 7.83
C SER A 358 5.74 -8.98 7.93
N VAL A 359 6.04 -9.81 6.95
CA VAL A 359 7.24 -10.65 6.96
C VAL A 359 8.43 -9.87 6.41
N GLY A 360 9.51 -9.86 7.18
CA GLY A 360 10.80 -9.27 6.82
C GLY A 360 11.70 -10.19 6.00
N ILE A 361 13.00 -9.93 6.06
CA ILE A 361 14.02 -10.71 5.34
C ILE A 361 14.82 -11.65 6.25
N GLU A 362 14.42 -11.78 7.50
CA GLU A 362 15.00 -12.72 8.47
C GLU A 362 14.92 -14.16 7.94
N ASP A 363 15.59 -15.09 8.59
CA ASP A 363 15.45 -16.50 8.24
C ASP A 363 14.03 -16.97 8.52
N ALA A 364 13.43 -17.65 7.53
CA ALA A 364 12.02 -18.06 7.63
C ALA A 364 11.80 -19.17 8.68
N ASP A 365 12.82 -19.99 8.99
CA ASP A 365 12.74 -21.00 10.03
C ASP A 365 12.74 -20.37 11.42
N ASP A 366 13.57 -19.34 11.64
CA ASP A 366 13.59 -18.57 12.89
C ASP A 366 12.22 -17.88 13.12
N LEU A 367 11.61 -17.33 12.07
CA LEU A 367 10.29 -16.72 12.18
C LEU A 367 9.19 -17.72 12.51
N VAL A 368 9.23 -18.94 11.94
CA VAL A 368 8.29 -20.01 12.25
C VAL A 368 8.50 -20.52 13.67
N GLU A 369 9.76 -20.63 14.13
CA GLU A 369 10.08 -21.02 15.51
C GLU A 369 9.56 -19.98 16.52
N ASP A 370 9.73 -18.69 16.21
CA ASP A 370 9.20 -17.60 17.05
C ASP A 370 7.67 -17.64 17.15
N LEU A 371 6.96 -17.88 16.06
CA LEU A 371 5.51 -18.09 16.10
C LEU A 371 5.14 -19.34 16.90
N THR A 372 5.86 -20.44 16.72
CA THR A 372 5.60 -21.70 17.43
C THR A 372 5.69 -21.50 18.95
N GLN A 373 6.75 -20.85 19.44
CA GLN A 373 6.90 -20.56 20.87
C GLN A 373 5.84 -19.55 21.36
N ALA A 374 5.43 -18.58 20.52
CA ALA A 374 4.42 -17.61 20.88
C ALA A 374 3.06 -18.26 21.06
N PHE A 375 2.65 -19.17 20.16
CA PHE A 375 1.43 -19.96 20.30
C PHE A 375 1.45 -20.82 21.57
N GLN A 376 2.57 -21.54 21.85
CA GLN A 376 2.68 -22.37 23.03
C GLN A 376 2.57 -21.55 24.33
N SER A 377 3.33 -20.48 24.44
CA SER A 377 3.32 -19.60 25.63
C SER A 377 1.93 -19.02 25.89
N SER A 378 1.21 -18.64 24.83
CA SER A 378 -0.13 -18.04 24.95
C SER A 378 -1.19 -19.06 25.39
N LEU A 379 -1.06 -20.32 24.95
CA LEU A 379 -1.96 -21.40 25.37
C LEU A 379 -1.74 -21.76 26.84
N ASP A 380 -0.49 -21.83 27.28
CA ASP A 380 -0.13 -22.11 28.67
C ASP A 380 -0.69 -21.03 29.61
N GLN A 381 -0.51 -19.74 29.27
CA GLN A 381 -1.07 -18.62 30.03
C GLN A 381 -2.62 -18.65 30.09
N THR A 382 -3.28 -19.00 28.99
CA THR A 382 -4.74 -19.08 28.94
C THR A 382 -5.26 -20.21 29.84
N GLN A 383 -4.54 -21.34 29.92
CA GLN A 383 -4.89 -22.44 30.81
C GLN A 383 -4.70 -22.09 32.28
N GLU A 384 -3.60 -21.42 32.64
CA GLU A 384 -3.34 -20.96 34.02
C GLU A 384 -4.42 -19.99 34.50
N LEU A 385 -4.84 -19.02 33.66
CA LEU A 385 -5.92 -18.08 34.02
C LEU A 385 -7.26 -18.80 34.26
N ARG A 386 -7.61 -19.77 33.43
CA ARG A 386 -8.84 -20.59 33.61
C ARG A 386 -8.81 -21.41 34.92
N VAL A 387 -7.65 -21.96 35.27
CA VAL A 387 -7.51 -22.71 36.53
C VAL A 387 -7.69 -21.78 37.73
N LEU A 388 -7.12 -20.58 37.71
CA LEU A 388 -7.27 -19.57 38.77
C LEU A 388 -8.74 -19.10 38.90
N GLU A 389 -9.45 -18.88 37.79
CA GLU A 389 -10.87 -18.52 37.82
C GLU A 389 -11.79 -19.62 38.37
N LEU A 390 -11.43 -20.89 38.15
CA LEU A 390 -12.21 -22.03 38.65
C LEU A 390 -11.89 -22.33 40.16
N THR A 391 -10.81 -21.78 40.68
CA THR A 391 -10.37 -21.98 42.08
C THR A 391 -10.65 -20.78 42.99
N ALA A 392 -11.11 -19.65 42.42
CA ALA A 392 -11.54 -18.45 43.15
C ALA A 392 -13.08 -18.45 43.37
#